data_65823f45af34d9020a771eff183c778c
#
_entry.id   65823f45af34d9020a771eff183c778c
#
_cell.length_a   1.000
_cell.length_b   1.000
_cell.length_c   1.000
_cell.angle_alpha   90.00
_cell.angle_beta   90.00
_cell.angle_gamma   90.00
#
_symmetry.space_group_name_H-M   'P 1'
#
loop_
_entity.id
_entity.type
_entity.pdbx_description
1 polymer ?
#
loop_
_entity_poly.entity_id
_entity_poly.type
_entity_poly.pdbx_seq_one_letter_code
_entity_poly.pdbx_strand_id
1 'polypeptide(L)'
;MYRKIEKLGFIVSIIFGLSIFTSKAIQNLSGSLLLLLMFIMLMMNVKEKKVWNNLKSKCDKEISIGFLVLLLLTFIVFIINFDGKTSMARDITRYLTFFPLIYFIDTEDKIKKFLTALGASGVISLLAALGIFIKNYNVWNRTDGIVFYRVTFGMDSLAYAGVISIFMIFIFSFLFFMKTTTKEKILLVLLICLGIFILLVNRGKTAYVSFIPALAYLCMIKSKKALLMLLLACLVGFQFLPTQIKQRATYIV
;
A
#
# COMPACT_ATOMS: atom_id res chain seq x y z
N MET A 1 -7.38 7.67 32.19
CA MET A 1 -6.91 8.42 31.01
C MET A 1 -6.24 7.50 30.00
N TYR A 2 -5.30 6.65 30.38
CA TYR A 2 -4.55 5.70 29.52
C TYR A 2 -5.46 4.85 28.60
N ARG A 3 -6.43 4.09 29.14
CA ARG A 3 -7.37 3.28 28.36
C ARG A 3 -8.20 4.06 27.32
N LYS A 4 -8.49 5.34 27.61
CA LYS A 4 -9.20 6.19 26.65
C LYS A 4 -8.31 6.53 25.44
N ILE A 5 -7.03 6.81 25.68
CA ILE A 5 -6.05 7.09 24.61
C ILE A 5 -5.81 5.84 23.76
N GLU A 6 -5.66 4.65 24.35
CA GLU A 6 -5.52 3.40 23.61
C GLU A 6 -6.74 3.13 22.71
N LYS A 7 -7.96 3.32 23.26
CA LYS A 7 -9.18 3.15 22.46
C LYS A 7 -9.27 4.16 21.32
N LEU A 8 -8.92 5.42 21.59
CA LEU A 8 -8.88 6.46 20.55
C LEU A 8 -7.81 6.14 19.49
N GLY A 9 -6.60 5.74 19.91
CA GLY A 9 -5.53 5.33 19.00
C GLY A 9 -5.94 4.18 18.09
N PHE A 10 -6.66 3.19 18.61
CA PHE A 10 -7.20 2.10 17.79
C PHE A 10 -8.23 2.61 16.77
N ILE A 11 -9.17 3.49 17.17
CA ILE A 11 -10.16 4.08 16.23
C ILE A 11 -9.44 4.85 15.12
N VAL A 12 -8.45 5.67 15.48
CA VAL A 12 -7.65 6.43 14.49
C VAL A 12 -6.87 5.50 13.59
N SER A 13 -6.39 4.34 14.08
CA SER A 13 -5.74 3.32 13.26
C SER A 13 -6.69 2.73 12.22
N ILE A 14 -7.96 2.49 12.56
CA ILE A 14 -8.98 2.05 11.60
C ILE A 14 -9.22 3.12 10.54
N ILE A 15 -9.35 4.40 10.93
CA ILE A 15 -9.51 5.52 9.98
C ILE A 15 -8.30 5.62 9.06
N PHE A 16 -7.08 5.44 9.61
CA PHE A 16 -5.86 5.39 8.82
C PHE A 16 -5.89 4.26 7.80
N GLY A 17 -6.27 3.03 8.21
CA GLY A 17 -6.43 1.87 7.31
C GLY A 17 -7.43 2.14 6.18
N LEU A 18 -8.58 2.74 6.48
CA LEU A 18 -9.59 3.15 5.50
C LEU A 18 -9.09 4.23 4.53
N SER A 19 -8.14 5.06 4.93
CA SER A 19 -7.63 6.17 4.13
C SER A 19 -6.46 5.81 3.22
N ILE A 20 -5.73 4.71 3.49
CA ILE A 20 -4.49 4.35 2.79
C ILE A 20 -4.68 4.32 1.27
N PHE A 21 -5.78 3.76 0.78
CA PHE A 21 -6.06 3.60 -0.64
C PHE A 21 -7.07 4.63 -1.18
N THR A 22 -7.67 5.47 -0.32
CA THR A 22 -8.76 6.36 -0.73
C THR A 22 -8.40 7.84 -0.67
N SER A 23 -7.65 8.29 0.33
CA SER A 23 -7.41 9.72 0.54
C SER A 23 -6.09 10.03 1.22
N LYS A 24 -5.18 10.67 0.48
CA LYS A 24 -3.89 11.14 0.99
C LYS A 24 -4.03 12.17 2.12
N ALA A 25 -5.06 13.01 2.07
CA ALA A 25 -5.31 14.01 3.11
C ALA A 25 -5.71 13.36 4.44
N ILE A 26 -6.66 12.43 4.42
CA ILE A 26 -7.13 11.71 5.61
C ILE A 26 -6.01 10.82 6.15
N GLN A 27 -5.23 10.17 5.28
CA GLN A 27 -4.06 9.38 5.66
C GLN A 27 -3.03 10.22 6.43
N ASN A 28 -2.69 11.40 5.92
CA ASN A 28 -1.73 12.29 6.58
C ASN A 28 -2.28 12.78 7.93
N LEU A 29 -3.54 13.19 7.99
CA LEU A 29 -4.18 13.67 9.22
C LEU A 29 -4.24 12.57 10.28
N SER A 30 -4.73 11.38 9.94
CA SER A 30 -4.83 10.25 10.87
C SER A 30 -3.45 9.74 11.28
N GLY A 31 -2.46 9.72 10.38
CA GLY A 31 -1.07 9.39 10.69
C GLY A 31 -0.45 10.37 11.69
N SER A 32 -0.62 11.67 11.48
CA SER A 32 -0.13 12.70 12.43
C SER A 32 -0.82 12.57 13.79
N LEU A 33 -2.11 12.29 13.82
CA LEU A 33 -2.85 12.08 15.06
C LEU A 33 -2.38 10.82 15.81
N LEU A 34 -2.07 9.73 15.10
CA LEU A 34 -1.48 8.53 15.69
C LEU A 34 -0.13 8.81 16.33
N LEU A 35 0.74 9.58 15.68
CA LEU A 35 2.03 9.99 16.23
C LEU A 35 1.86 10.85 17.47
N LEU A 36 0.92 11.80 17.45
CA LEU A 36 0.61 12.65 18.61
C LEU A 36 0.10 11.82 19.79
N LEU A 37 -0.82 10.90 19.56
CA LEU A 37 -1.35 10.02 20.61
C LEU A 37 -0.24 9.14 21.20
N MET A 38 0.63 8.60 20.36
CA MET A 38 1.78 7.83 20.83
C MET A 38 2.76 8.69 21.64
N PHE A 39 3.03 9.91 21.19
CA PHE A 39 3.88 10.86 21.95
C PHE A 39 3.29 11.17 23.34
N ILE A 40 1.99 11.44 23.43
CA ILE A 40 1.29 11.64 24.70
C ILE A 40 1.45 10.40 25.59
N MET A 41 1.28 9.20 25.02
CA MET A 41 1.44 7.95 25.77
C MET A 41 2.88 7.76 26.29
N LEU A 42 3.88 8.08 25.48
CA LEU A 42 5.29 8.03 25.89
C LEU A 42 5.56 9.02 27.03
N MET A 43 5.07 10.25 26.95
CA MET A 43 5.22 11.26 27.98
C MET A 43 4.56 10.86 29.29
N MET A 44 3.38 10.24 29.25
CA MET A 44 2.67 9.75 30.44
C MET A 44 3.38 8.57 31.12
N ASN A 45 4.21 7.81 30.40
CA ASN A 45 4.82 6.57 30.88
C ASN A 45 6.36 6.62 30.90
N VAL A 46 6.95 7.81 30.90
CA VAL A 46 8.41 7.99 30.86
C VAL A 46 9.11 7.25 32.03
N LYS A 47 8.53 7.27 33.21
CA LYS A 47 9.10 6.61 34.40
C LYS A 47 9.01 5.08 34.35
N GLU A 48 7.92 4.54 33.82
CA GLU A 48 7.65 3.08 33.84
C GLU A 48 8.23 2.34 32.63
N LYS A 49 8.68 3.05 31.59
CA LYS A 49 9.16 2.49 30.30
C LYS A 49 8.20 1.45 29.66
N LYS A 50 6.95 1.41 30.15
CA LYS A 50 5.96 0.38 29.77
C LYS A 50 5.64 0.39 28.28
N VAL A 51 5.47 1.58 27.70
CA VAL A 51 5.20 1.74 26.26
C VAL A 51 6.38 1.26 25.45
N TRP A 52 7.60 1.61 25.86
CA TRP A 52 8.83 1.21 25.18
C TRP A 52 9.07 -0.30 25.24
N ASN A 53 8.88 -0.90 26.39
CA ASN A 53 9.04 -2.35 26.57
C ASN A 53 7.99 -3.14 25.77
N ASN A 54 6.76 -2.63 25.70
CA ASN A 54 5.70 -3.24 24.89
C ASN A 54 5.99 -3.14 23.38
N LEU A 55 6.49 -2.01 22.89
CA LEU A 55 6.94 -1.88 21.50
C LEU A 55 8.09 -2.85 21.19
N LYS A 56 9.10 -2.90 22.07
CA LYS A 56 10.27 -3.77 21.89
C LYS A 56 9.89 -5.26 21.85
N SER A 57 8.90 -5.68 22.63
CA SER A 57 8.42 -7.07 22.64
C SER A 57 7.59 -7.46 21.41
N LYS A 58 6.99 -6.48 20.74
CA LYS A 58 6.12 -6.70 19.56
C LYS A 58 6.82 -6.48 18.23
N CYS A 59 7.91 -5.72 18.20
CA CYS A 59 8.69 -5.51 17.00
C CYS A 59 9.67 -6.68 16.83
N ASP A 60 9.46 -7.47 15.77
CA ASP A 60 10.45 -8.42 15.31
C ASP A 60 11.76 -7.69 14.99
N LYS A 61 12.89 -8.28 15.43
CA LYS A 61 14.20 -7.67 15.28
C LYS A 61 14.57 -7.41 13.81
N GLU A 62 14.26 -8.37 12.92
CA GLU A 62 14.56 -8.25 11.49
C GLU A 62 13.72 -7.17 10.81
N ILE A 63 12.42 -7.12 11.11
CA ILE A 63 11.51 -6.08 10.61
C ILE A 63 11.95 -4.70 11.11
N SER A 64 12.33 -4.60 12.38
CA SER A 64 12.78 -3.35 13.01
C SER A 64 14.08 -2.84 12.39
N ILE A 65 15.05 -3.74 12.10
CA ILE A 65 16.30 -3.39 11.42
C ILE A 65 16.02 -2.93 10.00
N GLY A 66 15.22 -3.67 9.23
CA GLY A 66 14.84 -3.29 7.86
C GLY A 66 14.19 -1.92 7.82
N PHE A 67 13.31 -1.62 8.77
CA PHE A 67 12.64 -0.34 8.88
C PHE A 67 13.60 0.80 9.26
N LEU A 68 14.54 0.55 10.14
CA LEU A 68 15.57 1.50 10.56
C LEU A 68 16.53 1.83 9.42
N VAL A 69 16.93 0.83 8.63
CA VAL A 69 17.73 1.02 7.41
C VAL A 69 16.97 1.88 6.39
N LEU A 70 15.67 1.65 6.20
CA LEU A 70 14.83 2.42 5.30
C LEU A 70 14.68 3.89 5.75
N LEU A 71 14.53 4.12 7.05
CA LEU A 71 14.54 5.46 7.63
C LEU A 71 15.88 6.17 7.45
N LEU A 72 17.00 5.47 7.69
CA LEU A 72 18.34 6.03 7.49
C LEU A 72 18.59 6.39 6.02
N LEU A 73 18.25 5.50 5.09
CA LEU A 73 18.36 5.78 3.66
C LEU A 73 17.53 6.99 3.25
N THR A 74 16.28 7.08 3.74
CA THR A 74 15.42 8.25 3.47
C THR A 74 16.02 9.52 4.03
N PHE A 75 16.63 9.47 5.22
CA PHE A 75 17.29 10.61 5.85
C PHE A 75 18.55 11.03 5.09
N ILE A 76 19.37 10.07 4.62
CA ILE A 76 20.55 10.34 3.78
C ILE A 76 20.14 11.02 2.47
N VAL A 77 19.11 10.48 1.79
CA VAL A 77 18.58 11.09 0.55
C VAL A 77 18.03 12.49 0.84
N PHE A 78 17.44 12.73 2.00
CA PHE A 78 17.00 14.06 2.42
C PHE A 78 18.16 15.04 2.56
N ILE A 79 19.26 14.63 3.19
CA ILE A 79 20.44 15.50 3.35
C ILE A 79 21.08 15.82 1.99
N ILE A 80 21.22 14.82 1.12
CA ILE A 80 21.88 14.97 -0.19
C ILE A 80 21.03 15.86 -1.13
N ASN A 81 19.71 15.72 -1.11
CA ASN A 81 18.79 16.40 -2.02
C ASN A 81 18.00 17.51 -1.30
N PHE A 82 18.61 18.18 -0.31
CA PHE A 82 17.92 19.21 0.45
C PHE A 82 17.67 20.45 -0.43
N ASP A 83 16.48 20.48 -1.02
CA ASP A 83 15.99 21.58 -1.86
C ASP A 83 15.00 22.52 -1.13
N GLY A 84 14.95 22.45 0.20
CA GLY A 84 14.02 23.24 1.04
C GLY A 84 12.55 22.77 0.97
N LYS A 85 12.23 21.68 0.25
CA LYS A 85 10.86 21.20 0.13
C LYS A 85 10.44 20.35 1.32
N THR A 86 9.28 20.64 1.86
CA THR A 86 8.67 19.93 3.00
C THR A 86 8.12 18.53 2.64
N SER A 87 8.20 18.12 1.36
CA SER A 87 7.67 16.82 0.89
C SER A 87 8.32 15.64 1.58
N MET A 88 9.61 15.71 1.83
CA MET A 88 10.40 14.64 2.39
C MET A 88 10.18 14.47 3.90
N ALA A 89 9.96 15.58 4.63
CA ALA A 89 9.54 15.53 6.03
C ALA A 89 8.20 14.79 6.19
N ARG A 90 7.29 14.95 5.25
CA ARG A 90 6.02 14.19 5.19
C ARG A 90 6.24 12.69 4.99
N ASP A 91 7.21 12.31 4.19
CA ASP A 91 7.46 10.88 3.96
C ASP A 91 8.09 10.22 5.18
N ILE A 92 8.99 10.91 5.88
CA ILE A 92 9.53 10.45 7.18
C ILE A 92 8.42 10.27 8.21
N THR A 93 7.48 11.23 8.33
CA THR A 93 6.35 11.09 9.26
C THR A 93 5.45 9.90 8.94
N ARG A 94 5.28 9.55 7.65
CA ARG A 94 4.53 8.35 7.25
C ARG A 94 5.21 7.06 7.71
N TYR A 95 6.53 6.96 7.57
CA TYR A 95 7.25 5.79 8.08
C TYR A 95 7.14 5.69 9.60
N LEU A 96 7.26 6.80 10.32
CA LEU A 96 7.12 6.82 11.78
C LEU A 96 5.72 6.36 12.25
N THR A 97 4.68 6.47 11.42
CA THR A 97 3.32 6.00 11.73
C THR A 97 3.24 4.48 11.95
N PHE A 98 4.23 3.73 11.48
CA PHE A 98 4.34 2.29 11.72
C PHE A 98 4.38 1.93 13.21
N PHE A 99 5.11 2.69 14.03
CA PHE A 99 5.24 2.41 15.46
C PHE A 99 3.92 2.56 16.24
N PRO A 100 3.15 3.66 16.10
CA PRO A 100 1.84 3.73 16.72
C PRO A 100 0.87 2.66 16.21
N LEU A 101 0.92 2.26 14.94
CA LEU A 101 0.07 1.18 14.43
C LEU A 101 0.35 -0.14 15.17
N ILE A 102 1.62 -0.55 15.30
CA ILE A 102 1.99 -1.77 16.06
C ILE A 102 1.55 -1.65 17.53
N TYR A 103 1.64 -0.45 18.09
CA TYR A 103 1.27 -0.25 19.47
C TYR A 103 -0.24 -0.35 19.71
N PHE A 104 -1.05 0.33 18.91
CA PHE A 104 -2.51 0.40 19.07
C PHE A 104 -3.25 -0.82 18.51
N ILE A 105 -2.63 -1.56 17.56
CA ILE A 105 -3.18 -2.79 16.97
C ILE A 105 -2.49 -3.99 17.62
N ASP A 106 -2.79 -4.24 18.89
CA ASP A 106 -2.04 -5.15 19.75
C ASP A 106 -2.68 -6.51 19.95
N THR A 107 -3.90 -6.72 19.49
CA THR A 107 -4.63 -7.98 19.62
C THR A 107 -5.07 -8.52 18.25
N GLU A 108 -5.27 -9.83 18.17
CA GLU A 108 -5.72 -10.50 16.93
C GLU A 108 -7.04 -9.91 16.39
N ASP A 109 -7.98 -9.58 17.28
CA ASP A 109 -9.25 -8.95 16.90
C ASP A 109 -9.04 -7.56 16.30
N LYS A 110 -8.16 -6.75 16.89
CA LYS A 110 -7.81 -5.42 16.35
C LYS A 110 -7.08 -5.53 15.01
N ILE A 111 -6.18 -6.53 14.86
CA ILE A 111 -5.51 -6.80 13.58
C ILE A 111 -6.55 -7.14 12.52
N LYS A 112 -7.48 -8.06 12.80
CA LYS A 112 -8.55 -8.43 11.85
C LYS A 112 -9.37 -7.21 11.43
N LYS A 113 -9.81 -6.37 12.37
CA LYS A 113 -10.57 -5.16 12.08
C LYS A 113 -9.77 -4.16 11.22
N PHE A 114 -8.49 -3.97 11.52
CA PHE A 114 -7.62 -3.12 10.72
C PHE A 114 -7.42 -3.64 9.29
N LEU A 115 -7.17 -4.94 9.13
CA LEU A 115 -7.02 -5.58 7.82
C LEU A 115 -8.33 -5.53 7.02
N THR A 116 -9.48 -5.65 7.68
CA THR A 116 -10.79 -5.46 7.04
C THR A 116 -10.98 -4.02 6.55
N ALA A 117 -10.62 -3.03 7.37
CA ALA A 117 -10.66 -1.62 6.98
C ALA A 117 -9.72 -1.34 5.79
N LEU A 118 -8.51 -1.88 5.82
CA LEU A 118 -7.55 -1.79 4.74
C LEU A 118 -8.08 -2.44 3.45
N GLY A 119 -8.65 -3.64 3.55
CA GLY A 119 -9.27 -4.34 2.42
C GLY A 119 -10.43 -3.55 1.82
N ALA A 120 -11.34 -3.03 2.67
CA ALA A 120 -12.47 -2.21 2.23
C ALA A 120 -11.99 -0.93 1.51
N SER A 121 -10.98 -0.26 2.03
CA SER A 121 -10.35 0.91 1.40
C SER A 121 -9.83 0.61 -0.01
N GLY A 122 -9.14 -0.53 -0.18
CA GLY A 122 -8.63 -0.95 -1.48
C GLY A 122 -9.74 -1.27 -2.48
N VAL A 123 -10.79 -1.97 -2.04
CA VAL A 123 -11.96 -2.26 -2.88
C VAL A 123 -12.66 -0.98 -3.34
N ILE A 124 -12.92 -0.04 -2.42
CA ILE A 124 -13.50 1.26 -2.75
C ILE A 124 -12.64 1.99 -3.78
N SER A 125 -11.33 2.00 -3.59
CA SER A 125 -10.38 2.64 -4.50
C SER A 125 -10.41 2.03 -5.90
N LEU A 126 -10.45 0.68 -6.02
CA LEU A 126 -10.54 0.00 -7.31
C LEU A 126 -11.86 0.30 -8.03
N LEU A 127 -12.98 0.25 -7.30
CA LEU A 127 -14.31 0.53 -7.88
C LEU A 127 -14.43 1.99 -8.33
N ALA A 128 -13.92 2.93 -7.53
CA ALA A 128 -13.88 4.35 -7.89
C ALA A 128 -13.02 4.59 -9.15
N ALA A 129 -11.85 3.95 -9.23
CA ALA A 129 -10.99 4.04 -10.41
C ALA A 129 -11.65 3.45 -11.65
N LEU A 130 -12.38 2.34 -11.51
CA LEU A 130 -13.16 1.77 -12.61
C LEU A 130 -14.24 2.75 -13.10
N GLY A 131 -14.96 3.39 -12.17
CA GLY A 131 -15.95 4.41 -12.52
C GLY A 131 -15.33 5.61 -13.25
N ILE A 132 -14.16 6.09 -12.79
CA ILE A 132 -13.41 7.17 -13.45
C ILE A 132 -12.95 6.74 -14.85
N PHE A 133 -12.48 5.50 -15.01
CA PHE A 133 -12.08 4.95 -16.31
C PHE A 133 -13.26 4.94 -17.28
N ILE A 134 -14.41 4.38 -16.86
CA ILE A 134 -15.61 4.29 -17.71
C ILE A 134 -16.05 5.70 -18.15
N LYS A 135 -16.11 6.65 -17.21
CA LYS A 135 -16.50 8.05 -17.49
C LYS A 135 -15.57 8.73 -18.49
N ASN A 136 -14.29 8.41 -18.46
CA ASN A 136 -13.26 9.10 -19.27
C ASN A 136 -12.67 8.19 -20.35
N TYR A 137 -13.36 7.12 -20.72
CA TYR A 137 -12.88 6.15 -21.70
C TYR A 137 -12.45 6.79 -23.02
N ASN A 138 -13.25 7.71 -23.55
CA ASN A 138 -12.95 8.40 -24.81
C ASN A 138 -11.64 9.21 -24.72
N VAL A 139 -11.35 9.84 -23.58
CA VAL A 139 -10.10 10.59 -23.35
C VAL A 139 -8.93 9.61 -23.22
N TRP A 140 -9.15 8.49 -22.51
CA TRP A 140 -8.12 7.46 -22.31
C TRP A 140 -7.72 6.77 -23.62
N ASN A 141 -8.71 6.53 -24.50
CA ASN A 141 -8.49 5.84 -25.78
C ASN A 141 -7.83 6.72 -26.84
N ARG A 142 -7.88 8.06 -26.69
CA ARG A 142 -7.17 8.98 -27.60
C ARG A 142 -5.67 8.86 -27.36
N THR A 143 -4.94 8.50 -28.45
CA THR A 143 -3.48 8.28 -28.40
C THR A 143 -2.70 9.44 -29.01
N ASP A 144 -3.33 10.59 -29.18
CA ASP A 144 -2.81 11.73 -29.94
C ASP A 144 -1.65 12.44 -29.18
N GLY A 145 -0.54 11.72 -28.96
CA GLY A 145 0.69 12.33 -28.55
C GLY A 145 1.06 12.26 -27.06
N ILE A 146 1.79 13.22 -26.58
CA ILE A 146 2.65 13.25 -25.40
C ILE A 146 1.88 13.14 -24.06
N VAL A 147 0.60 13.49 -24.02
CA VAL A 147 -0.19 13.53 -22.77
C VAL A 147 -1.06 12.28 -22.64
N PHE A 148 -0.61 11.32 -21.81
CA PHE A 148 -1.40 10.15 -21.50
C PHE A 148 -2.33 10.43 -20.32
N TYR A 149 -3.64 10.28 -20.54
CA TYR A 149 -4.59 10.24 -19.44
C TYR A 149 -4.35 9.02 -18.56
N ARG A 150 -4.21 9.24 -17.25
CA ARG A 150 -4.00 8.18 -16.26
C ARG A 150 -5.20 8.13 -15.32
N VAL A 151 -5.68 6.92 -15.10
CA VAL A 151 -6.77 6.70 -14.12
C VAL A 151 -6.20 6.78 -12.72
N THR A 152 -6.72 7.69 -11.92
CA THR A 152 -6.31 7.91 -10.53
C THR A 152 -7.52 8.16 -9.65
N PHE A 153 -7.41 7.85 -8.36
CA PHE A 153 -8.42 8.17 -7.38
C PHE A 153 -7.78 8.71 -6.10
N GLY A 154 -8.12 9.95 -5.74
CA GLY A 154 -7.68 10.58 -4.50
C GLY A 154 -6.19 10.88 -4.34
N MET A 155 -5.38 10.55 -5.35
CA MET A 155 -3.91 10.67 -5.34
C MET A 155 -3.37 11.04 -6.72
N ASP A 156 -2.11 11.47 -6.79
CA ASP A 156 -1.39 11.58 -8.06
C ASP A 156 -1.17 10.20 -8.70
N SER A 157 -0.95 10.17 -10.01
CA SER A 157 -0.95 8.95 -10.80
C SER A 157 0.15 7.94 -10.42
N LEU A 158 1.33 8.44 -10.03
CA LEU A 158 2.45 7.58 -9.65
C LEU A 158 2.22 6.97 -8.26
N ALA A 159 1.79 7.79 -7.30
CA ALA A 159 1.44 7.33 -5.96
C ALA A 159 0.28 6.32 -6.01
N TYR A 160 -0.75 6.60 -6.83
CA TYR A 160 -1.88 5.70 -6.99
C TYR A 160 -1.48 4.32 -7.53
N ALA A 161 -0.65 4.29 -8.56
CA ALA A 161 -0.15 3.04 -9.12
C ALA A 161 0.65 2.21 -8.10
N GLY A 162 1.51 2.86 -7.31
CA GLY A 162 2.26 2.20 -6.23
C GLY A 162 1.34 1.64 -5.14
N VAL A 163 0.35 2.41 -4.72
CA VAL A 163 -0.63 2.02 -3.70
C VAL A 163 -1.47 0.82 -4.15
N ILE A 164 -1.95 0.81 -5.41
CA ILE A 164 -2.68 -0.34 -5.96
C ILE A 164 -1.77 -1.58 -6.06
N SER A 165 -0.50 -1.42 -6.42
CA SER A 165 0.46 -2.53 -6.42
C SER A 165 0.59 -3.17 -5.03
N ILE A 166 0.70 -2.37 -3.98
CA ILE A 166 0.76 -2.85 -2.59
C ILE A 166 -0.54 -3.58 -2.23
N PHE A 167 -1.69 -3.02 -2.59
CA PHE A 167 -2.98 -3.65 -2.34
C PHE A 167 -3.10 -5.01 -3.06
N MET A 168 -2.62 -5.09 -4.30
CA MET A 168 -2.59 -6.35 -5.05
C MET A 168 -1.71 -7.40 -4.39
N ILE A 169 -0.52 -7.03 -3.91
CA ILE A 169 0.38 -7.92 -3.16
C ILE A 169 -0.34 -8.43 -1.90
N PHE A 170 -1.07 -7.57 -1.20
CA PHE A 170 -1.87 -7.94 -0.03
C PHE A 170 -2.96 -8.98 -0.39
N ILE A 171 -3.72 -8.77 -1.47
CA ILE A 171 -4.75 -9.75 -1.93
C ILE A 171 -4.12 -11.08 -2.33
N PHE A 172 -3.00 -11.07 -3.07
CA PHE A 172 -2.28 -12.31 -3.42
C PHE A 172 -1.78 -13.04 -2.19
N SER A 173 -1.28 -12.32 -1.17
CA SER A 173 -0.85 -12.93 0.08
C SER A 173 -2.01 -13.62 0.79
N PHE A 174 -3.20 -13.00 0.83
CA PHE A 174 -4.40 -13.63 1.36
C PHE A 174 -4.78 -14.90 0.59
N LEU A 175 -4.80 -14.82 -0.75
CA LEU A 175 -5.16 -15.96 -1.59
C LEU A 175 -4.18 -17.14 -1.42
N PHE A 176 -2.89 -16.87 -1.22
CA PHE A 176 -1.86 -17.90 -1.16
C PHE A 176 -1.70 -18.52 0.23
N PHE A 177 -1.84 -17.76 1.29
CA PHE A 177 -1.44 -18.18 2.64
C PHE A 177 -2.59 -18.32 3.62
N MET A 178 -3.76 -17.69 3.36
CA MET A 178 -4.91 -17.80 4.27
C MET A 178 -5.85 -18.94 3.85
N LYS A 179 -6.44 -19.59 4.84
CA LYS A 179 -7.54 -20.56 4.61
C LYS A 179 -8.80 -19.78 4.25
N THR A 180 -9.18 -19.82 2.98
CA THR A 180 -10.33 -19.12 2.44
C THR A 180 -11.38 -20.09 1.94
N THR A 181 -12.64 -19.72 2.07
CA THR A 181 -13.77 -20.46 1.48
C THR A 181 -13.78 -20.28 -0.05
N THR A 182 -14.52 -21.14 -0.76
CA THR A 182 -14.64 -21.03 -2.24
C THR A 182 -15.20 -19.68 -2.67
N LYS A 183 -16.17 -19.12 -1.93
CA LYS A 183 -16.75 -17.79 -2.23
C LYS A 183 -15.72 -16.69 -2.08
N GLU A 184 -14.93 -16.71 -1.00
CA GLU A 184 -13.84 -15.74 -0.78
C GLU A 184 -12.77 -15.85 -1.86
N LYS A 185 -12.39 -17.08 -2.28
CA LYS A 185 -11.43 -17.25 -3.40
C LYS A 185 -11.93 -16.61 -4.68
N ILE A 186 -13.18 -16.83 -5.05
CA ILE A 186 -13.77 -16.22 -6.25
C ILE A 186 -13.72 -14.68 -6.12
N LEU A 187 -14.11 -14.13 -4.98
CA LEU A 187 -14.06 -12.69 -4.75
C LEU A 187 -12.63 -12.14 -4.86
N LEU A 188 -11.64 -12.80 -4.24
CA LEU A 188 -10.24 -12.41 -4.32
C LEU A 188 -9.72 -12.45 -5.76
N VAL A 189 -10.06 -13.49 -6.53
CA VAL A 189 -9.70 -13.60 -7.96
C VAL A 189 -10.33 -12.46 -8.78
N LEU A 190 -11.59 -12.13 -8.55
CA LEU A 190 -12.25 -10.99 -9.22
C LEU A 190 -11.56 -9.67 -8.88
N LEU A 191 -11.20 -9.45 -7.62
CA LEU A 191 -10.45 -8.28 -7.20
C LEU A 191 -9.04 -8.23 -7.82
N ILE A 192 -8.38 -9.37 -7.97
CA ILE A 192 -7.09 -9.48 -8.67
C ILE A 192 -7.24 -9.07 -10.13
N CYS A 193 -8.23 -9.60 -10.84
CA CYS A 193 -8.49 -9.25 -12.24
C CYS A 193 -8.78 -7.75 -12.38
N LEU A 194 -9.62 -7.19 -11.53
CA LEU A 194 -9.92 -5.75 -11.50
C LEU A 194 -8.66 -4.92 -11.19
N GLY A 195 -7.87 -5.32 -10.20
CA GLY A 195 -6.64 -4.62 -9.83
C GLY A 195 -5.60 -4.62 -10.95
N ILE A 196 -5.38 -5.76 -11.62
CA ILE A 196 -4.51 -5.87 -12.79
C ILE A 196 -5.02 -4.95 -13.90
N PHE A 197 -6.32 -4.97 -14.18
CA PHE A 197 -6.94 -4.08 -15.15
C PHE A 197 -6.67 -2.60 -14.84
N ILE A 198 -6.90 -2.18 -13.60
CA ILE A 198 -6.66 -0.79 -13.18
C ILE A 198 -5.16 -0.43 -13.26
N LEU A 199 -4.25 -1.33 -12.88
CA LEU A 199 -2.81 -1.10 -13.04
C LEU A 199 -2.44 -0.88 -14.51
N LEU A 200 -2.97 -1.69 -15.40
CA LEU A 200 -2.73 -1.57 -16.86
C LEU A 200 -3.26 -0.23 -17.39
N VAL A 201 -4.47 0.14 -17.00
CA VAL A 201 -5.13 1.39 -17.43
C VAL A 201 -4.44 2.63 -16.86
N ASN A 202 -3.89 2.54 -15.65
CA ASN A 202 -3.10 3.63 -15.05
C ASN A 202 -1.80 3.92 -15.81
N ARG A 203 -1.26 2.93 -16.54
CA ARG A 203 -0.03 3.07 -17.34
C ARG A 203 1.21 3.51 -16.53
N GLY A 204 1.26 3.23 -15.24
CA GLY A 204 2.38 3.57 -14.35
C GLY A 204 3.55 2.59 -14.46
N LYS A 205 4.67 2.94 -15.12
CA LYS A 205 5.85 2.05 -15.27
C LYS A 205 6.43 1.60 -13.92
N THR A 206 6.55 2.50 -12.98
CA THR A 206 7.07 2.23 -11.62
C THR A 206 6.26 1.16 -10.90
N ALA A 207 4.94 1.12 -11.11
CA ALA A 207 4.08 0.11 -10.52
C ALA A 207 4.41 -1.30 -11.04
N TYR A 208 4.65 -1.45 -12.32
CA TYR A 208 5.01 -2.77 -12.89
C TYR A 208 6.36 -3.24 -12.39
N VAL A 209 7.35 -2.33 -12.33
CA VAL A 209 8.70 -2.63 -11.85
C VAL A 209 8.71 -3.07 -10.39
N SER A 210 7.84 -2.51 -9.55
CA SER A 210 7.73 -2.90 -8.14
C SER A 210 6.84 -4.12 -7.92
N PHE A 211 5.74 -4.23 -8.67
CA PHE A 211 4.73 -5.28 -8.51
C PHE A 211 5.24 -6.66 -8.95
N ILE A 212 5.87 -6.74 -10.12
CA ILE A 212 6.30 -8.04 -10.69
C ILE A 212 7.32 -8.76 -9.80
N PRO A 213 8.42 -8.14 -9.33
CA PRO A 213 9.35 -8.80 -8.43
C PRO A 213 8.73 -9.21 -7.10
N ALA A 214 7.86 -8.36 -6.53
CA ALA A 214 7.18 -8.68 -5.27
C ALA A 214 6.22 -9.87 -5.43
N LEU A 215 5.47 -9.93 -6.53
CA LEU A 215 4.61 -11.06 -6.84
C LEU A 215 5.42 -12.33 -7.14
N ALA A 216 6.53 -12.22 -7.87
CA ALA A 216 7.44 -13.34 -8.12
C ALA A 216 8.01 -13.91 -6.82
N TYR A 217 8.39 -13.05 -5.87
CA TYR A 217 8.82 -13.45 -4.55
C TYR A 217 7.73 -14.21 -3.77
N LEU A 218 6.48 -13.72 -3.75
CA LEU A 218 5.36 -14.43 -3.14
C LEU A 218 5.10 -15.80 -3.79
N CYS A 219 5.15 -15.86 -5.12
CA CYS A 219 4.99 -17.12 -5.87
C CYS A 219 6.13 -18.10 -5.53
N MET A 220 7.37 -17.62 -5.40
CA MET A 220 8.53 -18.43 -5.05
C MET A 220 8.39 -19.04 -3.65
N ILE A 221 7.93 -18.25 -2.67
CA ILE A 221 7.65 -18.74 -1.31
C ILE A 221 6.53 -19.79 -1.33
N LYS A 222 5.49 -19.58 -2.14
CA LYS A 222 4.34 -20.48 -2.21
C LYS A 222 4.71 -21.83 -2.86
N SER A 223 5.24 -21.79 -4.06
CA SER A 223 5.77 -22.97 -4.77
C SER A 223 6.48 -22.58 -6.07
N LYS A 224 7.47 -23.38 -6.49
CA LYS A 224 8.15 -23.21 -7.79
C LYS A 224 7.17 -23.29 -8.98
N LYS A 225 6.09 -24.09 -8.86
CA LYS A 225 5.04 -24.18 -9.89
C LYS A 225 4.28 -22.86 -10.03
N ALA A 226 3.94 -22.18 -8.92
CA ALA A 226 3.28 -20.87 -8.95
C ALA A 226 4.15 -19.82 -9.64
N LEU A 227 5.45 -19.83 -9.40
CA LEU A 227 6.39 -18.93 -10.10
C LEU A 227 6.43 -19.21 -11.61
N LEU A 228 6.50 -20.48 -12.01
CA LEU A 228 6.49 -20.85 -13.43
C LEU A 228 5.20 -20.40 -14.11
N MET A 229 4.05 -20.63 -13.47
CA MET A 229 2.75 -20.18 -13.99
C MET A 229 2.68 -18.64 -14.11
N LEU A 230 3.25 -17.90 -13.17
CA LEU A 230 3.33 -16.45 -13.26
C LEU A 230 4.17 -16.01 -14.46
N LEU A 231 5.35 -16.62 -14.68
CA LEU A 231 6.22 -16.31 -15.81
C LEU A 231 5.51 -16.59 -17.15
N LEU A 232 4.85 -17.74 -17.27
CA LEU A 232 4.06 -18.07 -18.45
C LEU A 232 2.90 -17.08 -18.66
N ALA A 233 2.18 -16.72 -17.60
CA ALA A 233 1.10 -15.74 -17.67
C ALA A 233 1.61 -14.36 -18.10
N CYS A 234 2.79 -13.93 -17.64
CA CYS A 234 3.41 -12.68 -18.08
C CYS A 234 3.79 -12.72 -19.58
N LEU A 235 4.38 -13.82 -20.03
CA LEU A 235 4.78 -14.00 -21.45
C LEU A 235 3.55 -13.99 -22.39
N VAL A 236 2.53 -14.79 -22.05
CA VAL A 236 1.30 -14.86 -22.83
C VAL A 236 0.53 -13.55 -22.75
N GLY A 237 0.37 -13.00 -21.53
CA GLY A 237 -0.36 -11.76 -21.30
C GLY A 237 0.23 -10.56 -22.04
N PHE A 238 1.56 -10.51 -22.20
CA PHE A 238 2.21 -9.44 -22.97
C PHE A 238 1.75 -9.39 -24.42
N GLN A 239 1.44 -10.54 -25.02
CA GLN A 239 0.95 -10.60 -26.41
C GLN A 239 -0.45 -9.98 -26.58
N PHE A 240 -1.29 -10.06 -25.53
CA PHE A 240 -2.65 -9.53 -25.54
C PHE A 240 -2.77 -8.07 -25.07
N LEU A 241 -1.66 -7.45 -24.65
CA LEU A 241 -1.69 -6.04 -24.23
C LEU A 241 -2.05 -5.12 -25.41
N PRO A 242 -2.92 -4.10 -25.18
CA PRO A 242 -3.18 -3.06 -26.16
C PRO A 242 -1.90 -2.38 -26.64
N THR A 243 -1.88 -1.94 -27.90
CA THR A 243 -0.71 -1.32 -28.54
C THR A 243 -0.19 -0.11 -27.75
N GLN A 244 -1.11 0.67 -27.14
CA GLN A 244 -0.79 1.82 -26.30
C GLN A 244 0.04 1.45 -25.07
N ILE A 245 -0.23 0.27 -24.47
CA ILE A 245 0.50 -0.23 -23.30
C ILE A 245 1.85 -0.83 -23.74
N LYS A 246 1.87 -1.58 -24.85
CA LYS A 246 3.10 -2.14 -25.42
C LYS A 246 4.11 -1.06 -25.79
N GLN A 247 3.68 -0.05 -26.53
CA GLN A 247 4.53 1.07 -26.91
C GLN A 247 5.15 1.75 -25.68
N ARG A 248 4.36 1.93 -24.60
CA ARG A 248 4.87 2.54 -23.39
C ARG A 248 5.82 1.64 -22.60
N ALA A 249 5.64 0.33 -22.66
CA ALA A 249 6.56 -0.62 -22.03
C ALA A 249 7.90 -0.70 -22.76
N THR A 250 7.88 -0.55 -24.10
CA THR A 250 9.07 -0.59 -24.95
C THR A 250 9.81 0.75 -25.05
N TYR A 251 9.14 1.89 -24.81
CA TYR A 251 9.79 3.19 -24.68
C TYR A 251 10.51 3.34 -23.31
N ILE A 252 11.51 2.47 -23.08
CA ILE A 252 12.50 2.63 -22.03
C ILE A 252 13.71 3.30 -22.69
N VAL A 253 13.63 4.59 -22.90
CA VAL A 253 14.76 5.46 -23.17
C VAL A 253 14.56 6.71 -22.36
#